data_fc79a370547bbfd4f3eaf3c0b7a40a1c
#
_entry.id   fc79a370547bbfd4f3eaf3c0b7a40a1c
#
_cell.length_a   1.000
_cell.length_b   1.000
_cell.length_c   1.000
_cell.angle_alpha   90.00
_cell.angle_beta   90.00
_cell.angle_gamma   90.00
#
_symmetry.space_group_name_H-M   'P 1'
#
loop_
_entity.id
_entity.type
_entity.pdbx_description
1 polymer ?
#
loop_
_entity_poly.entity_id
_entity_poly.type
_entity_poly.pdbx_seq_one_letter_code
_entity_poly.pdbx_strand_id
1 'polypeptide(L)'
;MEKRRLGRSDLLVPPVVFGGNVFGWTVDRATGFDLLDRMVEQGLTMIDTADVYSAWVEGHKGGESEVLIGAWLTSRGGRDRVILATKCGMRMGDGNRGLSARWIEQAVEHSLRRLGTDYIDLYQAHEPDPEVPLEETMTALARLVQAGKVRVLGNSNFSAAQTEAALAVSRDLGLPRFESTQPEFNLIAREGFEGPLADLCRREEIGAISYFALAAGFLSGKYRSEADVSGARAGRVAACMTPRNMRILQTLLEVAEAEGVPPAAAAIAWVRAQPGITAPIASATSLAQLDALILAARHRLSPESLGRLNAASLHG
;
A
#
# COMPACT_ATOMS: atom_id res chain seq x y z
N MET A 1 -12.01 -2.78 15.27
CA MET A 1 -11.10 -3.64 14.47
C MET A 1 -9.82 -3.88 15.24
N GLU A 2 -9.28 -5.09 15.17
CA GLU A 2 -7.99 -5.43 15.78
C GLU A 2 -6.86 -4.74 15.01
N LYS A 3 -6.12 -3.84 15.66
CA LYS A 3 -4.98 -3.16 15.06
C LYS A 3 -3.70 -3.97 15.27
N ARG A 4 -2.74 -3.85 14.34
CA ARG A 4 -1.43 -4.51 14.42
C ARG A 4 -0.32 -3.46 14.50
N ARG A 5 0.71 -3.75 15.28
CA ARG A 5 1.90 -2.90 15.32
C ARG A 5 2.67 -2.97 14.00
N LEU A 6 3.13 -1.82 13.51
CA LEU A 6 3.94 -1.73 12.31
C LEU A 6 5.43 -1.80 12.69
N GLY A 7 6.04 -2.93 12.45
CA GLY A 7 7.44 -3.16 12.85
C GLY A 7 7.62 -3.02 14.35
N ARG A 8 8.71 -2.36 14.74
CA ARG A 8 9.01 -1.99 16.14
C ARG A 8 8.48 -0.60 16.52
N SER A 9 7.81 0.10 15.58
CA SER A 9 7.28 1.44 15.82
C SER A 9 6.09 1.44 16.78
N ASP A 10 5.63 2.63 17.16
CA ASP A 10 4.40 2.83 17.96
C ASP A 10 3.12 2.89 17.10
N LEU A 11 3.25 2.83 15.77
CA LEU A 11 2.10 2.87 14.88
C LEU A 11 1.27 1.58 14.97
N LEU A 12 0.00 1.75 15.31
CA LEU A 12 -1.00 0.67 15.35
C LEU A 12 -1.92 0.80 14.13
N VAL A 13 -1.62 0.04 13.09
CA VAL A 13 -2.32 0.10 11.80
C VAL A 13 -3.56 -0.80 11.76
N PRO A 14 -4.63 -0.40 11.03
CA PRO A 14 -5.80 -1.23 10.85
C PRO A 14 -5.48 -2.46 9.99
N PRO A 15 -6.33 -3.50 10.02
CA PRO A 15 -6.08 -4.75 9.28
C PRO A 15 -6.17 -4.63 7.75
N VAL A 16 -6.65 -3.51 7.23
CA VAL A 16 -6.63 -3.11 5.82
C VAL A 16 -6.31 -1.63 5.74
N VAL A 17 -5.40 -1.25 4.86
CA VAL A 17 -4.99 0.12 4.58
C VAL A 17 -5.70 0.62 3.34
N PHE A 18 -6.22 1.84 3.35
CA PHE A 18 -6.86 2.43 2.18
C PHE A 18 -5.81 3.02 1.23
N GLY A 19 -5.81 2.54 -0.02
CA GLY A 19 -4.91 3.02 -1.06
C GLY A 19 -5.48 4.24 -1.79
N GLY A 20 -4.82 5.39 -1.66
CA GLY A 20 -5.22 6.67 -2.25
C GLY A 20 -4.88 6.85 -3.72
N ASN A 21 -4.30 5.85 -4.39
CA ASN A 21 -3.91 5.92 -5.80
C ASN A 21 -5.09 6.12 -6.79
N VAL A 22 -6.31 6.07 -6.31
CA VAL A 22 -7.54 6.33 -7.09
C VAL A 22 -7.93 7.81 -7.07
N PHE A 23 -7.46 8.57 -6.09
CA PHE A 23 -7.77 9.98 -5.92
C PHE A 23 -7.08 10.84 -6.97
N GLY A 24 -7.83 11.80 -7.55
CA GLY A 24 -7.35 12.60 -8.66
C GLY A 24 -7.21 11.81 -9.97
N TRP A 25 -7.73 10.59 -10.05
CA TRP A 25 -7.72 9.75 -11.26
C TRP A 25 -9.11 9.20 -11.56
N THR A 26 -9.52 8.11 -10.87
CA THR A 26 -10.81 7.45 -11.07
C THR A 26 -11.86 7.85 -10.03
N VAL A 27 -11.48 8.64 -9.05
CA VAL A 27 -12.33 9.15 -7.97
C VAL A 27 -12.21 10.67 -7.94
N ASP A 28 -13.34 11.35 -8.09
CA ASP A 28 -13.45 12.79 -7.93
C ASP A 28 -13.42 13.22 -6.46
N ARG A 29 -13.42 14.53 -6.23
CA ARG A 29 -13.33 15.09 -4.87
C ARG A 29 -14.51 14.71 -3.98
N ALA A 30 -15.74 14.75 -4.49
CA ALA A 30 -16.94 14.46 -3.71
C ALA A 30 -16.96 13.00 -3.27
N THR A 31 -16.82 12.08 -4.22
CA THR A 31 -16.71 10.64 -3.96
C THR A 31 -15.52 10.32 -3.04
N GLY A 32 -14.39 11.00 -3.23
CA GLY A 32 -13.20 10.81 -2.37
C GLY A 32 -13.47 11.19 -0.91
N PHE A 33 -14.20 12.27 -0.68
CA PHE A 33 -14.58 12.70 0.67
C PHE A 33 -15.54 11.71 1.33
N ASP A 34 -16.54 11.22 0.61
CA ASP A 34 -17.47 10.21 1.12
C ASP A 34 -16.77 8.90 1.48
N LEU A 35 -15.79 8.47 0.66
CA LEU A 35 -14.97 7.29 0.93
C LEU A 35 -14.10 7.48 2.18
N LEU A 36 -13.44 8.64 2.32
CA LEU A 36 -12.59 8.94 3.46
C LEU A 36 -13.39 9.07 4.75
N ASP A 37 -14.55 9.74 4.73
CA ASP A 37 -15.45 9.84 5.87
C ASP A 37 -15.90 8.43 6.31
N ARG A 38 -16.41 7.63 5.38
CA ARG A 38 -16.93 6.29 5.65
C ARG A 38 -15.84 5.33 6.16
N MET A 39 -14.61 5.35 5.58
CA MET A 39 -13.53 4.49 6.04
C MET A 39 -13.13 4.79 7.49
N VAL A 40 -13.01 6.08 7.85
CA VAL A 40 -12.65 6.49 9.22
C VAL A 40 -13.74 6.10 10.22
N GLU A 41 -15.01 6.34 9.90
CA GLU A 41 -16.16 5.91 10.70
C GLU A 41 -16.13 4.40 10.96
N GLN A 42 -15.70 3.61 9.99
CA GLN A 42 -15.63 2.15 10.09
C GLN A 42 -14.32 1.63 10.71
N GLY A 43 -13.39 2.53 11.08
CA GLY A 43 -12.14 2.18 11.75
C GLY A 43 -10.99 1.78 10.83
N LEU A 44 -11.10 1.99 9.51
CA LEU A 44 -9.99 1.92 8.57
C LEU A 44 -9.26 3.27 8.59
N THR A 45 -8.41 3.48 9.56
CA THR A 45 -7.82 4.78 9.90
C THR A 45 -6.45 5.04 9.27
N MET A 46 -6.01 4.24 8.30
CA MET A 46 -4.74 4.45 7.61
C MET A 46 -4.97 4.66 6.12
N ILE A 47 -4.34 5.71 5.58
CA ILE A 47 -4.36 6.09 4.18
C ILE A 47 -2.94 6.00 3.64
N ASP A 48 -2.73 5.23 2.57
CA ASP A 48 -1.47 5.17 1.83
C ASP A 48 -1.59 5.95 0.53
N THR A 49 -0.73 6.93 0.34
CA THR A 49 -0.60 7.73 -0.89
C THR A 49 0.86 7.83 -1.33
N ALA A 50 1.17 8.67 -2.30
CA ALA A 50 2.52 9.01 -2.73
C ALA A 50 2.54 10.37 -3.45
N ASP A 51 3.72 10.99 -3.48
CA ASP A 51 3.95 12.24 -4.22
C ASP A 51 3.69 12.08 -5.73
N VAL A 52 3.98 10.91 -6.31
CA VAL A 52 3.78 10.61 -7.73
C VAL A 52 2.33 10.30 -8.11
N TYR A 53 1.42 10.09 -7.15
CA TYR A 53 0.02 9.79 -7.49
C TYR A 53 -0.73 11.06 -7.89
N SER A 54 -1.33 11.22 -9.07
CA SER A 54 -1.49 10.31 -10.21
C SER A 54 -0.79 10.86 -11.47
N ALA A 55 0.53 10.99 -11.46
CA ALA A 55 1.32 11.55 -12.57
C ALA A 55 1.15 10.79 -13.92
N TRP A 56 0.59 9.59 -13.90
CA TRP A 56 0.28 8.79 -15.10
C TRP A 56 -0.98 9.25 -15.86
N VAL A 57 -1.71 10.21 -15.32
CA VAL A 57 -2.88 10.81 -16.00
C VAL A 57 -2.40 12.00 -16.82
N GLU A 58 -2.84 12.10 -18.05
CA GLU A 58 -2.46 13.21 -18.93
C GLU A 58 -2.78 14.56 -18.30
N GLY A 59 -1.81 15.46 -18.30
CA GLY A 59 -1.91 16.79 -17.67
C GLY A 59 -1.60 16.83 -16.18
N HIS A 60 -1.47 15.69 -15.51
CA HIS A 60 -1.09 15.64 -14.10
C HIS A 60 0.44 15.68 -13.92
N LYS A 61 0.85 16.14 -12.73
CA LYS A 61 2.28 16.27 -12.37
C LYS A 61 2.67 15.35 -11.22
N GLY A 62 1.70 14.75 -10.54
CA GLY A 62 1.84 14.06 -9.28
C GLY A 62 1.45 14.95 -8.09
N GLY A 63 1.00 14.32 -7.00
CA GLY A 63 0.50 14.99 -5.81
C GLY A 63 -1.00 15.21 -5.78
N GLU A 64 -1.73 14.89 -6.86
CA GLU A 64 -3.18 15.09 -6.93
C GLU A 64 -3.92 14.29 -5.85
N SER A 65 -3.43 13.09 -5.53
CA SER A 65 -3.96 12.29 -4.42
C SER A 65 -3.75 12.97 -3.06
N GLU A 66 -2.54 13.47 -2.80
CA GLU A 66 -2.23 14.20 -1.57
C GLU A 66 -3.04 15.49 -1.43
N VAL A 67 -3.26 16.22 -2.54
CA VAL A 67 -4.11 17.43 -2.57
C VAL A 67 -5.54 17.11 -2.16
N LEU A 68 -6.13 16.01 -2.66
CA LEU A 68 -7.48 15.61 -2.29
C LEU A 68 -7.56 15.23 -0.80
N ILE A 69 -6.60 14.44 -0.31
CA ILE A 69 -6.52 14.06 1.11
C ILE A 69 -6.34 15.29 1.99
N GLY A 70 -5.46 16.22 1.62
CA GLY A 70 -5.23 17.45 2.36
C GLY A 70 -6.48 18.35 2.41
N ALA A 71 -7.21 18.46 1.30
CA ALA A 71 -8.46 19.20 1.27
C ALA A 71 -9.54 18.56 2.17
N TRP A 72 -9.58 17.23 2.23
CA TRP A 72 -10.47 16.50 3.14
C TRP A 72 -10.08 16.74 4.61
N LEU A 73 -8.80 16.61 4.97
CA LEU A 73 -8.31 16.88 6.33
C LEU A 73 -8.62 18.31 6.77
N THR A 74 -8.40 19.30 5.89
CA THR A 74 -8.71 20.71 6.17
C THR A 74 -10.20 20.90 6.44
N SER A 75 -11.06 20.22 5.66
CA SER A 75 -12.52 20.39 5.78
C SER A 75 -13.13 19.66 6.96
N ARG A 76 -12.56 18.54 7.40
CA ARG A 76 -13.08 17.67 8.48
C ARG A 76 -12.35 17.87 9.80
N GLY A 77 -11.11 18.36 9.78
CA GLY A 77 -10.24 18.35 10.94
C GLY A 77 -9.84 16.94 11.37
N GLY A 78 -9.24 16.82 12.56
CA GLY A 78 -8.93 15.51 13.14
C GLY A 78 -7.79 14.77 12.44
N ARG A 79 -6.70 15.48 12.13
CA ARG A 79 -5.46 14.91 11.57
C ARG A 79 -4.95 13.71 12.39
N ASP A 80 -5.11 13.75 13.68
CA ASP A 80 -4.73 12.74 14.67
C ASP A 80 -5.60 11.47 14.62
N ARG A 81 -6.76 11.51 13.96
CA ARG A 81 -7.65 10.35 13.78
C ARG A 81 -7.19 9.39 12.71
N VAL A 82 -6.24 9.81 11.86
CA VAL A 82 -5.74 9.00 10.74
C VAL A 82 -4.23 8.86 10.77
N ILE A 83 -3.75 7.73 10.28
CA ILE A 83 -2.35 7.48 9.96
C ILE A 83 -2.15 7.81 8.48
N LEU A 84 -1.29 8.78 8.19
CA LEU A 84 -0.94 9.13 6.82
C LEU A 84 0.39 8.50 6.43
N ALA A 85 0.36 7.66 5.41
CA ALA A 85 1.54 7.16 4.73
C ALA A 85 1.66 7.82 3.36
N THR A 86 2.84 8.36 3.06
CA THR A 86 3.19 8.80 1.71
C THR A 86 4.61 8.40 1.35
N LYS A 87 5.05 8.69 0.13
CA LYS A 87 6.29 8.17 -0.44
C LYS A 87 6.94 9.23 -1.33
N CYS A 88 8.28 9.10 -1.52
CA CYS A 88 9.01 9.83 -2.56
C CYS A 88 10.01 8.91 -3.27
N GLY A 89 10.53 9.34 -4.41
CA GLY A 89 11.60 8.66 -5.15
C GLY A 89 11.23 8.29 -6.57
N MET A 90 10.00 7.91 -6.85
CA MET A 90 9.54 7.66 -8.22
C MET A 90 9.52 8.93 -9.06
N ARG A 91 9.63 8.77 -10.39
CA ARG A 91 9.67 9.90 -11.32
C ARG A 91 8.34 10.66 -11.35
N MET A 92 8.40 11.92 -10.95
CA MET A 92 7.29 12.88 -11.03
C MET A 92 7.04 13.33 -12.47
N GLY A 93 5.86 13.90 -12.73
CA GLY A 93 5.51 14.46 -14.04
C GLY A 93 6.37 15.65 -14.48
N ASP A 94 7.05 16.32 -13.56
CA ASP A 94 8.04 17.39 -13.82
C ASP A 94 9.47 16.87 -13.98
N GLY A 95 9.67 15.54 -13.91
CA GLY A 95 10.95 14.87 -14.10
C GLY A 95 11.79 14.67 -12.83
N ASN A 96 11.42 15.27 -11.70
CA ASN A 96 12.08 15.03 -10.42
C ASN A 96 11.91 13.58 -9.99
N ARG A 97 12.97 12.99 -9.40
CA ARG A 97 13.00 11.59 -8.97
C ARG A 97 14.16 11.33 -8.01
N GLY A 98 14.21 10.12 -7.50
CA GLY A 98 15.34 9.54 -6.78
C GLY A 98 15.33 9.82 -5.29
N LEU A 99 16.40 9.37 -4.63
CA LEU A 99 16.53 9.39 -3.17
C LEU A 99 17.73 10.21 -2.69
N SER A 100 18.21 11.19 -3.50
CA SER A 100 19.22 12.14 -3.04
C SER A 100 18.71 12.97 -1.86
N ALA A 101 19.60 13.37 -0.97
CA ALA A 101 19.27 14.18 0.20
C ALA A 101 18.51 15.45 -0.19
N ARG A 102 18.97 16.12 -1.24
CA ARG A 102 18.29 17.31 -1.77
C ARG A 102 16.85 17.04 -2.16
N TRP A 103 16.60 15.95 -2.88
CA TRP A 103 15.25 15.65 -3.36
C TRP A 103 14.34 15.18 -2.22
N ILE A 104 14.81 14.32 -1.31
CA ILE A 104 14.06 13.87 -0.13
C ILE A 104 13.57 15.07 0.69
N GLU A 105 14.46 16.05 0.98
CA GLU A 105 14.13 17.25 1.74
C GLU A 105 13.10 18.15 1.02
N GLN A 106 13.17 18.26 -0.30
CA GLN A 106 12.18 18.99 -1.09
C GLN A 106 10.85 18.25 -1.21
N ALA A 107 10.88 16.96 -1.48
CA ALA A 107 9.70 16.13 -1.68
C ALA A 107 8.81 16.09 -0.42
N VAL A 108 9.42 15.95 0.78
CA VAL A 108 8.65 15.94 2.03
C VAL A 108 7.94 17.28 2.27
N GLU A 109 8.60 18.43 2.00
CA GLU A 109 7.97 19.74 2.12
C GLU A 109 6.80 19.93 1.14
N HIS A 110 6.95 19.38 -0.07
CA HIS A 110 5.88 19.38 -1.05
C HIS A 110 4.69 18.53 -0.59
N SER A 111 4.95 17.33 -0.05
CA SER A 111 3.92 16.43 0.49
C SER A 111 3.21 17.05 1.70
N LEU A 112 3.94 17.62 2.66
CA LEU A 112 3.37 18.30 3.82
C LEU A 112 2.44 19.46 3.42
N ARG A 113 2.85 20.26 2.42
CA ARG A 113 2.00 21.37 1.90
C ARG A 113 0.75 20.85 1.21
N ARG A 114 0.84 19.79 0.36
CA ARG A 114 -0.32 19.20 -0.31
C ARG A 114 -1.28 18.55 0.66
N LEU A 115 -0.75 17.87 1.68
CA LEU A 115 -1.53 17.20 2.73
C LEU A 115 -2.09 18.19 3.77
N GLY A 116 -1.59 19.43 3.82
CA GLY A 116 -2.05 20.43 4.78
C GLY A 116 -1.75 20.05 6.24
N THR A 117 -0.59 19.44 6.49
CA THR A 117 -0.16 18.95 7.81
C THR A 117 1.33 19.25 8.02
N ASP A 118 1.77 19.28 9.24
CA ASP A 118 3.15 19.50 9.65
C ASP A 118 3.93 18.19 9.91
N TYR A 119 3.23 17.03 9.91
CA TYR A 119 3.89 15.73 10.06
C TYR A 119 3.23 14.61 9.22
N ILE A 120 4.04 13.61 8.86
CA ILE A 120 3.66 12.38 8.19
C ILE A 120 3.93 11.21 9.14
N ASP A 121 2.98 10.28 9.27
CA ASP A 121 3.15 9.13 10.17
C ASP A 121 4.11 8.10 9.62
N LEU A 122 4.02 7.77 8.32
CA LEU A 122 4.91 6.83 7.64
C LEU A 122 5.40 7.43 6.32
N TYR A 123 6.72 7.68 6.22
CA TYR A 123 7.33 8.16 4.98
C TYR A 123 8.20 7.07 4.37
N GLN A 124 8.00 6.80 3.08
CA GLN A 124 8.59 5.63 2.43
C GLN A 124 9.46 6.02 1.24
N ALA A 125 10.66 5.41 1.13
CA ALA A 125 11.38 5.35 -0.11
C ALA A 125 10.57 4.48 -1.09
N HIS A 126 10.05 5.07 -2.19
CA HIS A 126 9.07 4.42 -3.07
C HIS A 126 9.69 3.31 -3.92
N GLU A 127 10.95 3.47 -4.28
CA GLU A 127 11.77 2.48 -4.97
C GLU A 127 13.25 2.72 -4.62
N PRO A 128 14.13 1.70 -4.74
CA PRO A 128 15.55 1.89 -4.52
C PRO A 128 16.15 2.80 -5.60
N ASP A 129 17.12 3.64 -5.20
CA ASP A 129 17.87 4.50 -6.11
C ASP A 129 19.33 4.03 -6.19
N PRO A 130 19.74 3.35 -7.28
CA PRO A 130 21.11 2.87 -7.42
C PRO A 130 22.12 3.99 -7.74
N GLU A 131 21.66 5.20 -8.08
CA GLU A 131 22.53 6.34 -8.41
C GLU A 131 22.95 7.12 -7.16
N VAL A 132 22.31 6.87 -6.00
CA VAL A 132 22.55 7.57 -4.74
C VAL A 132 23.09 6.60 -3.68
N PRO A 133 24.19 6.94 -2.98
CA PRO A 133 24.67 6.14 -1.87
C PRO A 133 23.61 5.97 -0.79
N LEU A 134 23.44 4.74 -0.31
CA LEU A 134 22.39 4.42 0.67
C LEU A 134 22.55 5.18 1.99
N GLU A 135 23.81 5.48 2.38
CA GLU A 135 24.12 6.31 3.55
C GLU A 135 23.60 7.74 3.41
N GLU A 136 23.65 8.31 2.19
CA GLU A 136 23.07 9.63 1.92
C GLU A 136 21.55 9.60 2.09
N THR A 137 20.88 8.61 1.47
CA THR A 137 19.45 8.40 1.57
C THR A 137 18.99 8.24 3.03
N MET A 138 19.62 7.31 3.77
CA MET A 138 19.23 7.04 5.15
C MET A 138 19.51 8.22 6.08
N THR A 139 20.60 8.96 5.86
CA THR A 139 20.90 10.18 6.61
C THR A 139 19.87 11.28 6.35
N ALA A 140 19.46 11.48 5.10
CA ALA A 140 18.44 12.45 4.75
C ALA A 140 17.08 12.11 5.39
N LEU A 141 16.64 10.86 5.30
CA LEU A 141 15.42 10.38 5.93
C LEU A 141 15.46 10.53 7.47
N ALA A 142 16.62 10.23 8.08
CA ALA A 142 16.80 10.40 9.52
C ALA A 142 16.64 11.86 9.98
N ARG A 143 17.11 12.82 9.18
CA ARG A 143 16.92 14.27 9.46
C ARG A 143 15.44 14.66 9.51
N LEU A 144 14.60 14.04 8.67
CA LEU A 144 13.15 14.28 8.69
C LEU A 144 12.50 13.78 9.98
N VAL A 145 12.96 12.65 10.50
CA VAL A 145 12.51 12.13 11.81
C VAL A 145 12.96 13.06 12.93
N GLN A 146 14.23 13.46 12.93
CA GLN A 146 14.79 14.38 13.93
C GLN A 146 14.07 15.75 13.93
N ALA A 147 13.66 16.22 12.74
CA ALA A 147 12.89 17.46 12.59
C ALA A 147 11.41 17.33 12.98
N GLY A 148 10.94 16.15 13.35
CA GLY A 148 9.54 15.88 13.70
C GLY A 148 8.58 15.89 12.50
N LYS A 149 9.09 15.99 11.26
CA LYS A 149 8.27 15.97 10.04
C LYS A 149 7.78 14.57 9.67
N VAL A 150 8.49 13.54 10.10
CA VAL A 150 8.19 12.13 9.85
C VAL A 150 8.29 11.36 11.16
N ARG A 151 7.32 10.50 11.44
CA ARG A 151 7.35 9.66 12.65
C ARG A 151 8.09 8.36 12.42
N VAL A 152 7.77 7.66 11.32
CA VAL A 152 8.28 6.32 11.00
C VAL A 152 8.75 6.26 9.56
N LEU A 153 9.86 5.57 9.31
CA LEU A 153 10.41 5.33 7.98
C LEU A 153 10.02 3.96 7.44
N GLY A 154 9.86 3.87 6.13
CA GLY A 154 9.63 2.62 5.40
C GLY A 154 10.25 2.62 4.01
N ASN A 155 10.17 1.48 3.35
CA ASN A 155 10.53 1.35 1.94
C ASN A 155 9.44 0.64 1.15
N SER A 156 9.50 0.74 -0.17
CA SER A 156 8.67 0.01 -1.12
C SER A 156 9.52 -0.45 -2.29
N ASN A 157 9.21 -1.62 -2.86
CA ASN A 157 9.93 -2.18 -4.00
C ASN A 157 11.43 -2.50 -3.75
N PHE A 158 11.87 -2.50 -2.52
CA PHE A 158 13.22 -2.95 -2.15
C PHE A 158 13.25 -4.48 -2.06
N SER A 159 14.30 -5.09 -2.59
CA SER A 159 14.60 -6.50 -2.34
C SER A 159 14.98 -6.73 -0.88
N ALA A 160 15.00 -8.00 -0.45
CA ALA A 160 15.51 -8.37 0.87
C ALA A 160 16.95 -7.86 1.11
N ALA A 161 17.84 -8.02 0.12
CA ALA A 161 19.22 -7.56 0.22
C ALA A 161 19.35 -6.04 0.35
N GLN A 162 18.55 -5.28 -0.42
CA GLN A 162 18.53 -3.82 -0.34
C GLN A 162 17.98 -3.32 1.00
N THR A 163 16.90 -3.96 1.50
CA THR A 163 16.35 -3.65 2.82
C THR A 163 17.34 -3.96 3.92
N GLU A 164 18.02 -5.12 3.86
CA GLU A 164 19.05 -5.50 4.83
C GLU A 164 20.24 -4.55 4.84
N ALA A 165 20.69 -4.10 3.65
CA ALA A 165 21.73 -3.08 3.53
C ALA A 165 21.31 -1.75 4.19
N ALA A 166 20.07 -1.29 3.99
CA ALA A 166 19.56 -0.09 4.64
C ALA A 166 19.52 -0.23 6.17
N LEU A 167 19.13 -1.40 6.68
CA LEU A 167 19.15 -1.68 8.12
C LEU A 167 20.59 -1.68 8.67
N ALA A 168 21.57 -2.19 7.92
CA ALA A 168 22.98 -2.16 8.30
C ALA A 168 23.47 -0.71 8.41
N VAL A 169 23.22 0.12 7.40
CA VAL A 169 23.55 1.55 7.43
C VAL A 169 22.94 2.24 8.64
N SER A 170 21.66 1.99 8.92
CA SER A 170 20.97 2.59 10.07
C SER A 170 21.64 2.20 11.39
N ARG A 171 22.00 0.92 11.54
CA ARG A 171 22.67 0.40 12.73
C ARG A 171 24.07 0.99 12.89
N ASP A 172 24.86 1.01 11.83
CA ASP A 172 26.27 1.40 11.84
C ASP A 172 26.41 2.91 12.09
N LEU A 173 25.46 3.72 11.65
CA LEU A 173 25.43 5.17 11.84
C LEU A 173 24.53 5.63 12.99
N GLY A 174 23.86 4.72 13.71
CA GLY A 174 22.94 5.06 14.80
C GLY A 174 21.70 5.85 14.34
N LEU A 175 21.21 5.59 13.13
CA LEU A 175 20.08 6.29 12.51
C LEU A 175 18.74 5.55 12.73
N PRO A 176 17.58 6.24 12.67
CA PRO A 176 16.28 5.59 12.50
C PRO A 176 16.31 4.63 11.31
N ARG A 177 15.67 3.46 11.50
CA ARG A 177 15.64 2.40 10.48
C ARG A 177 14.30 2.35 9.74
N PHE A 178 14.23 1.59 8.68
CA PHE A 178 12.96 1.19 8.09
C PHE A 178 12.21 0.23 9.02
N GLU A 179 11.01 0.63 9.44
CA GLU A 179 10.10 -0.16 10.26
C GLU A 179 9.05 -0.89 9.41
N SER A 180 8.93 -0.52 8.14
CA SER A 180 8.02 -1.19 7.20
C SER A 180 8.65 -1.38 5.83
N THR A 181 8.13 -2.41 5.13
CA THR A 181 8.33 -2.60 3.69
C THR A 181 6.99 -2.74 3.00
N GLN A 182 6.92 -2.25 1.75
CA GLN A 182 5.69 -2.29 0.95
C GLN A 182 5.93 -3.06 -0.36
N PRO A 183 5.80 -4.41 -0.34
CA PRO A 183 5.95 -5.26 -1.52
C PRO A 183 4.62 -5.45 -2.27
N GLU A 184 4.71 -5.85 -3.56
CA GLU A 184 3.57 -6.46 -4.23
C GLU A 184 3.30 -7.85 -3.64
N PHE A 185 2.03 -8.11 -3.27
CA PHE A 185 1.66 -9.43 -2.78
C PHE A 185 0.15 -9.68 -2.91
N ASN A 186 -0.20 -10.75 -3.61
CA ASN A 186 -1.57 -11.21 -3.82
C ASN A 186 -1.58 -12.68 -4.28
N LEU A 187 -2.77 -13.25 -4.49
CA LEU A 187 -2.95 -14.65 -4.91
C LEU A 187 -2.23 -15.05 -6.20
N ILE A 188 -1.96 -14.12 -7.11
CA ILE A 188 -1.28 -14.40 -8.39
C ILE A 188 0.16 -13.90 -8.44
N ALA A 189 0.60 -13.14 -7.42
CA ALA A 189 1.95 -12.58 -7.29
C ALA A 189 2.44 -12.78 -5.85
N ARG A 190 3.05 -13.93 -5.57
CA ARG A 190 3.53 -14.32 -4.24
C ARG A 190 5.03 -14.12 -4.07
N GLU A 191 5.79 -14.25 -5.16
CA GLU A 191 7.26 -14.24 -5.17
C GLU A 191 7.87 -12.93 -4.66
N GLY A 192 7.18 -11.81 -4.83
CA GLY A 192 7.67 -10.48 -4.41
C GLY A 192 7.84 -10.34 -2.89
N PHE A 193 7.16 -11.19 -2.12
CA PHE A 193 7.24 -11.15 -0.66
C PHE A 193 7.70 -12.48 -0.05
N GLU A 194 7.16 -13.61 -0.48
CA GLU A 194 7.50 -14.91 0.10
C GLU A 194 8.99 -15.28 -0.11
N GLY A 195 9.55 -16.01 0.84
CA GLY A 195 10.97 -16.37 0.87
C GLY A 195 11.83 -15.26 1.50
N PRO A 196 12.91 -14.79 0.85
CA PRO A 196 13.92 -13.95 1.49
C PRO A 196 13.41 -12.68 2.16
N LEU A 197 12.42 -11.99 1.55
CA LEU A 197 11.87 -10.75 2.13
C LEU A 197 10.99 -11.04 3.35
N ALA A 198 10.15 -12.07 3.30
CA ALA A 198 9.35 -12.48 4.44
C ALA A 198 10.22 -12.97 5.60
N ASP A 199 11.32 -13.68 5.31
CA ASP A 199 12.27 -14.15 6.31
C ASP A 199 13.00 -12.99 6.97
N LEU A 200 13.42 -11.99 6.19
CA LEU A 200 14.01 -10.75 6.70
C LEU A 200 13.01 -10.00 7.58
N CYS A 201 11.78 -9.81 7.12
CA CYS A 201 10.73 -9.12 7.89
C CYS A 201 10.50 -9.79 9.25
N ARG A 202 10.47 -11.12 9.29
CA ARG A 202 10.30 -11.87 10.52
C ARG A 202 11.50 -11.73 11.46
N ARG A 203 12.73 -11.87 10.93
CA ARG A 203 13.98 -11.78 11.70
C ARG A 203 14.18 -10.40 12.29
N GLU A 204 13.90 -9.36 11.50
CA GLU A 204 14.13 -7.96 11.87
C GLU A 204 12.89 -7.27 12.44
N GLU A 205 11.76 -7.97 12.56
CA GLU A 205 10.48 -7.40 13.00
C GLU A 205 10.06 -6.19 12.16
N ILE A 206 10.14 -6.29 10.81
CA ILE A 206 9.66 -5.27 9.88
C ILE A 206 8.20 -5.55 9.53
N GLY A 207 7.34 -4.54 9.59
CA GLY A 207 5.94 -4.67 9.16
C GLY A 207 5.81 -4.66 7.64
N ALA A 208 5.15 -5.67 7.05
CA ALA A 208 4.86 -5.67 5.63
C ALA A 208 3.45 -5.14 5.36
N ILE A 209 3.37 -4.03 4.59
CA ILE A 209 2.11 -3.47 4.09
C ILE A 209 2.07 -3.71 2.58
N SER A 210 1.39 -4.77 2.14
CA SER A 210 1.46 -5.18 0.73
C SER A 210 0.49 -4.41 -0.15
N TYR A 211 0.93 -4.05 -1.37
CA TYR A 211 0.07 -3.43 -2.37
C TYR A 211 -0.46 -4.43 -3.41
N PHE A 212 -1.40 -3.97 -4.24
CA PHE A 212 -2.08 -4.77 -5.27
C PHE A 212 -2.79 -6.04 -4.75
N ALA A 213 -3.33 -6.01 -3.54
CA ALA A 213 -4.08 -7.14 -2.97
C ALA A 213 -5.17 -7.71 -3.90
N LEU A 214 -5.71 -6.90 -4.81
CA LEU A 214 -6.70 -7.30 -5.83
C LEU A 214 -6.11 -7.42 -7.26
N ALA A 215 -4.79 -7.44 -7.45
CA ALA A 215 -4.15 -7.52 -8.77
C ALA A 215 -4.78 -6.56 -9.80
N ALA A 216 -4.73 -5.27 -9.53
CA ALA A 216 -5.36 -4.20 -10.33
C ALA A 216 -6.89 -4.33 -10.50
N GLY A 217 -7.55 -5.20 -9.73
CA GLY A 217 -8.97 -5.49 -9.78
C GLY A 217 -9.32 -6.84 -10.41
N PHE A 218 -8.35 -7.58 -10.94
CA PHE A 218 -8.56 -8.93 -11.49
C PHE A 218 -9.21 -9.87 -10.45
N LEU A 219 -8.73 -9.87 -9.21
CA LEU A 219 -9.25 -10.70 -8.12
C LEU A 219 -10.55 -10.17 -7.48
N SER A 220 -11.20 -9.17 -8.07
CA SER A 220 -12.51 -8.71 -7.61
C SER A 220 -13.67 -9.59 -8.05
N GLY A 221 -13.45 -10.54 -8.97
CA GLY A 221 -14.45 -11.46 -9.50
C GLY A 221 -15.34 -10.88 -10.61
N LYS A 222 -15.13 -9.63 -11.03
CA LYS A 222 -15.90 -8.99 -12.11
C LYS A 222 -15.40 -9.32 -13.52
N TYR A 223 -14.17 -9.79 -13.67
CA TYR A 223 -13.55 -10.13 -14.94
C TYR A 223 -13.44 -11.66 -15.07
N ARG A 224 -14.35 -12.29 -15.81
CA ARG A 224 -14.43 -13.74 -16.00
C ARG A 224 -13.95 -14.19 -17.38
N SER A 225 -13.88 -13.24 -18.31
CA SER A 225 -13.42 -13.42 -19.68
C SER A 225 -12.76 -12.15 -20.19
N GLU A 226 -12.04 -12.22 -21.31
CA GLU A 226 -11.47 -11.04 -21.97
C GLU A 226 -12.53 -10.00 -22.38
N ALA A 227 -13.75 -10.44 -22.67
CA ALA A 227 -14.86 -9.57 -23.04
C ALA A 227 -15.31 -8.66 -21.88
N ASP A 228 -15.03 -9.03 -20.63
CA ASP A 228 -15.39 -8.22 -19.46
C ASP A 228 -14.36 -7.10 -19.18
N VAL A 229 -13.20 -7.15 -19.85
CA VAL A 229 -12.09 -6.23 -19.56
C VAL A 229 -12.39 -4.83 -20.07
N SER A 230 -12.51 -3.87 -19.15
CA SER A 230 -12.84 -2.49 -19.48
C SER A 230 -12.30 -1.50 -18.43
N GLY A 231 -12.32 -0.20 -18.78
CA GLY A 231 -11.98 0.89 -17.88
C GLY A 231 -10.48 1.20 -17.78
N ALA A 232 -10.12 2.10 -16.88
CA ALA A 232 -8.78 2.70 -16.77
C ALA A 232 -7.64 1.70 -16.48
N ARG A 233 -7.95 0.49 -16.01
CA ARG A 233 -6.97 -0.56 -15.69
C ARG A 233 -7.04 -1.75 -16.65
N ALA A 234 -7.76 -1.64 -17.77
CA ALA A 234 -8.01 -2.73 -18.71
C ALA A 234 -6.72 -3.47 -19.13
N GLY A 235 -5.68 -2.75 -19.54
CA GLY A 235 -4.41 -3.37 -19.96
C GLY A 235 -3.74 -4.19 -18.86
N ARG A 236 -3.76 -3.73 -17.61
CA ARG A 236 -3.20 -4.49 -16.48
C ARG A 236 -4.03 -5.72 -16.15
N VAL A 237 -5.36 -5.62 -16.23
CA VAL A 237 -6.26 -6.75 -16.00
C VAL A 237 -6.10 -7.80 -17.09
N ALA A 238 -6.03 -7.40 -18.37
CA ALA A 238 -5.79 -8.30 -19.48
C ALA A 238 -4.47 -9.09 -19.31
N ALA A 239 -3.41 -8.43 -18.87
CA ALA A 239 -2.12 -9.09 -18.58
C ALA A 239 -2.20 -10.14 -17.46
N CYS A 240 -3.18 -10.05 -16.55
CA CYS A 240 -3.42 -11.03 -15.51
C CYS A 240 -4.18 -12.28 -16.01
N MET A 241 -4.82 -12.26 -17.20
CA MET A 241 -5.70 -13.34 -17.69
C MET A 241 -4.93 -14.50 -18.30
N THR A 242 -4.02 -15.09 -17.56
CA THR A 242 -3.32 -16.33 -17.95
C THR A 242 -4.12 -17.56 -17.53
N PRO A 243 -3.92 -18.74 -18.17
CA PRO A 243 -4.60 -19.97 -17.77
C PRO A 243 -4.39 -20.34 -16.30
N ARG A 244 -3.19 -20.07 -15.73
CA ARG A 244 -2.89 -20.25 -14.30
C ARG A 244 -3.74 -19.32 -13.44
N ASN A 245 -3.71 -18.04 -13.74
CA ASN A 245 -4.40 -17.03 -12.93
C ASN A 245 -5.92 -17.18 -13.00
N MET A 246 -6.46 -17.63 -14.15
CA MET A 246 -7.88 -17.94 -14.28
C MET A 246 -8.30 -19.13 -13.40
N ARG A 247 -7.45 -20.16 -13.22
CA ARG A 247 -7.72 -21.24 -12.26
C ARG A 247 -7.72 -20.73 -10.81
N ILE A 248 -6.77 -19.85 -10.47
CA ILE A 248 -6.73 -19.21 -9.14
C ILE A 248 -7.99 -18.39 -8.91
N LEU A 249 -8.40 -17.59 -9.90
CA LEU A 249 -9.63 -16.82 -9.82
C LEU A 249 -10.86 -17.71 -9.63
N GLN A 250 -10.95 -18.82 -10.35
CA GLN A 250 -12.05 -19.79 -10.20
C GLN A 250 -12.11 -20.34 -8.76
N THR A 251 -10.97 -20.74 -8.19
CA THR A 251 -10.91 -21.19 -6.79
C THR A 251 -11.32 -20.07 -5.82
N LEU A 252 -10.91 -18.83 -6.09
CA LEU A 252 -11.31 -17.67 -5.26
C LEU A 252 -12.83 -17.45 -5.31
N LEU A 253 -13.47 -17.60 -6.47
CA LEU A 253 -14.93 -17.48 -6.62
C LEU A 253 -15.67 -18.54 -5.80
N GLU A 254 -15.23 -19.79 -5.87
CA GLU A 254 -15.81 -20.91 -5.11
C GLU A 254 -15.63 -20.72 -3.59
N VAL A 255 -14.45 -20.27 -3.17
CA VAL A 255 -14.19 -19.95 -1.74
C VAL A 255 -15.05 -18.79 -1.28
N ALA A 256 -15.16 -17.72 -2.07
CA ALA A 256 -15.98 -16.56 -1.73
C ALA A 256 -17.47 -16.94 -1.57
N GLU A 257 -17.99 -17.81 -2.43
CA GLU A 257 -19.35 -18.36 -2.33
C GLU A 257 -19.52 -19.19 -1.04
N ALA A 258 -18.58 -20.11 -0.77
CA ALA A 258 -18.62 -20.94 0.44
C ALA A 258 -18.53 -20.12 1.75
N GLU A 259 -17.77 -19.04 1.75
CA GLU A 259 -17.62 -18.12 2.89
C GLU A 259 -18.75 -17.07 2.98
N GLY A 260 -19.61 -16.97 1.96
CA GLY A 260 -20.71 -16.00 1.90
C GLY A 260 -20.24 -14.54 1.81
N VAL A 261 -19.09 -14.28 1.17
CA VAL A 261 -18.48 -12.94 1.05
C VAL A 261 -18.17 -12.60 -0.41
N PRO A 262 -18.07 -11.30 -0.77
CA PRO A 262 -17.60 -10.92 -2.10
C PRO A 262 -16.17 -11.45 -2.38
N PRO A 263 -15.84 -11.82 -3.63
CA PRO A 263 -14.51 -12.29 -4.01
C PRO A 263 -13.37 -11.33 -3.62
N ALA A 264 -13.61 -10.01 -3.76
CA ALA A 264 -12.66 -9.00 -3.32
C ALA A 264 -12.38 -9.08 -1.81
N ALA A 265 -13.42 -9.32 -1.00
CA ALA A 265 -13.25 -9.46 0.45
C ALA A 265 -12.47 -10.74 0.81
N ALA A 266 -12.75 -11.88 0.14
CA ALA A 266 -12.03 -13.11 0.32
C ALA A 266 -10.55 -12.98 -0.08
N ALA A 267 -10.24 -12.34 -1.22
CA ALA A 267 -8.86 -12.12 -1.68
C ALA A 267 -8.06 -11.26 -0.67
N ILE A 268 -8.61 -10.15 -0.21
CA ILE A 268 -7.96 -9.27 0.78
C ILE A 268 -7.81 -9.99 2.13
N ALA A 269 -8.83 -10.74 2.58
CA ALA A 269 -8.77 -11.52 3.81
C ALA A 269 -7.69 -12.61 3.74
N TRP A 270 -7.48 -13.21 2.56
CA TRP A 270 -6.40 -14.16 2.33
C TRP A 270 -5.03 -13.49 2.48
N VAL A 271 -4.78 -12.33 1.85
CA VAL A 271 -3.52 -11.58 2.02
C VAL A 271 -3.28 -11.26 3.48
N ARG A 272 -4.30 -10.75 4.18
CA ARG A 272 -4.23 -10.40 5.61
C ARG A 272 -3.88 -11.59 6.52
N ALA A 273 -4.24 -12.80 6.10
CA ALA A 273 -3.99 -14.03 6.86
C ALA A 273 -2.58 -14.60 6.65
N GLN A 274 -1.81 -14.07 5.67
CA GLN A 274 -0.49 -14.62 5.39
C GLN A 274 0.54 -14.22 6.44
N PRO A 275 1.45 -15.14 6.81
CA PRO A 275 2.51 -14.88 7.78
C PRO A 275 3.39 -13.69 7.34
N GLY A 276 3.67 -12.77 8.27
CA GLY A 276 4.52 -11.61 8.02
C GLY A 276 3.80 -10.39 7.42
N ILE A 277 2.58 -10.55 6.90
CA ILE A 277 1.78 -9.40 6.43
C ILE A 277 1.13 -8.69 7.63
N THR A 278 1.45 -7.42 7.78
CA THR A 278 0.81 -6.54 8.78
C THR A 278 -0.57 -6.11 8.31
N ALA A 279 -0.65 -5.59 7.07
CA ALA A 279 -1.91 -5.21 6.46
C ALA A 279 -1.79 -5.14 4.92
N PRO A 280 -2.80 -5.62 4.14
CA PRO A 280 -2.91 -5.32 2.72
C PRO A 280 -3.40 -3.89 2.49
N ILE A 281 -2.93 -3.28 1.39
CA ILE A 281 -3.46 -2.04 0.84
C ILE A 281 -4.48 -2.39 -0.24
N ALA A 282 -5.66 -1.79 -0.16
CA ALA A 282 -6.67 -1.89 -1.20
C ALA A 282 -7.39 -0.55 -1.38
N SER A 283 -7.79 -0.26 -2.62
CA SER A 283 -8.49 0.97 -2.99
C SER A 283 -9.94 0.68 -3.35
N ALA A 284 -10.80 1.66 -3.16
CA ALA A 284 -12.20 1.63 -3.60
C ALA A 284 -12.52 2.88 -4.41
N THR A 285 -13.38 2.75 -5.43
CA THR A 285 -13.89 3.86 -6.24
C THR A 285 -15.37 4.12 -6.03
N SER A 286 -15.99 3.39 -5.11
CA SER A 286 -17.39 3.56 -4.68
C SER A 286 -17.58 3.05 -3.25
N LEU A 287 -18.64 3.50 -2.58
CA LEU A 287 -18.98 3.03 -1.23
C LEU A 287 -19.22 1.52 -1.19
N ALA A 288 -19.84 0.93 -2.21
CA ALA A 288 -20.04 -0.52 -2.29
C ALA A 288 -18.69 -1.30 -2.33
N GLN A 289 -17.68 -0.78 -3.04
CA GLN A 289 -16.34 -1.38 -3.01
C GLN A 289 -15.67 -1.18 -1.65
N LEU A 290 -15.84 -0.02 -1.01
CA LEU A 290 -15.33 0.22 0.34
C LEU A 290 -15.97 -0.73 1.35
N ASP A 291 -17.23 -1.04 1.25
CA ASP A 291 -17.90 -2.00 2.14
C ASP A 291 -17.27 -3.41 2.02
N ALA A 292 -16.81 -3.81 0.82
CA ALA A 292 -16.04 -5.05 0.66
C ALA A 292 -14.68 -5.00 1.39
N LEU A 293 -13.99 -3.86 1.40
CA LEU A 293 -12.75 -3.67 2.16
C LEU A 293 -13.00 -3.74 3.67
N ILE A 294 -14.08 -3.09 4.14
CA ILE A 294 -14.49 -3.12 5.54
C ILE A 294 -14.83 -4.55 5.98
N LEU A 295 -15.53 -5.29 5.12
CA LEU A 295 -15.83 -6.70 5.36
C LEU A 295 -14.54 -7.52 5.44
N ALA A 296 -13.62 -7.36 4.47
CA ALA A 296 -12.31 -8.03 4.47
C ALA A 296 -11.51 -7.77 5.75
N ALA A 297 -11.59 -6.55 6.30
CA ALA A 297 -10.92 -6.19 7.55
C ALA A 297 -11.47 -6.94 8.77
N ARG A 298 -12.70 -7.43 8.73
CA ARG A 298 -13.41 -8.10 9.83
C ARG A 298 -13.51 -9.62 9.63
N HIS A 299 -13.63 -10.06 8.39
CA HIS A 299 -13.84 -11.46 8.03
C HIS A 299 -12.55 -12.28 8.22
N ARG A 300 -12.67 -13.48 8.76
CA ARG A 300 -11.59 -14.46 8.85
C ARG A 300 -12.01 -15.68 8.04
N LEU A 301 -11.22 -15.99 7.01
CA LEU A 301 -11.43 -17.19 6.23
C LEU A 301 -11.27 -18.43 7.12
N SER A 302 -12.07 -19.45 6.85
CA SER A 302 -11.92 -20.77 7.49
C SER A 302 -10.55 -21.37 7.14
N PRO A 303 -10.01 -22.28 7.99
CA PRO A 303 -8.77 -23.00 7.68
C PRO A 303 -8.83 -23.77 6.36
N GLU A 304 -9.99 -24.33 6.02
CA GLU A 304 -10.23 -25.04 4.75
C GLU A 304 -10.10 -24.07 3.56
N SER A 305 -10.78 -22.92 3.60
CA SER A 305 -10.74 -21.88 2.57
C SER A 305 -9.33 -21.34 2.37
N LEU A 306 -8.60 -21.07 3.47
CA LEU A 306 -7.20 -20.67 3.42
C LEU A 306 -6.32 -21.73 2.76
N GLY A 307 -6.52 -23.00 3.11
CA GLY A 307 -5.80 -24.14 2.54
C GLY A 307 -6.04 -24.27 1.03
N ARG A 308 -7.29 -24.14 0.58
CA ARG A 308 -7.67 -24.18 -0.85
C ARG A 308 -7.01 -23.04 -1.63
N LEU A 309 -7.07 -21.80 -1.15
CA LEU A 309 -6.44 -20.64 -1.80
C LEU A 309 -4.91 -20.75 -1.81
N ASN A 310 -4.30 -21.22 -0.72
CA ASN A 310 -2.87 -21.47 -0.66
C ASN A 310 -2.45 -22.49 -1.71
N ALA A 311 -3.14 -23.63 -1.79
CA ALA A 311 -2.83 -24.68 -2.76
C ALA A 311 -2.99 -24.21 -4.22
N ALA A 312 -4.08 -23.50 -4.52
CA ALA A 312 -4.34 -22.97 -5.87
C ALA A 312 -3.32 -21.92 -6.32
N SER A 313 -2.77 -21.12 -5.39
CA SER A 313 -1.86 -20.00 -5.67
C SER A 313 -0.38 -20.34 -5.53
N LEU A 314 -0.01 -21.54 -5.03
CA LEU A 314 1.38 -21.99 -5.02
C LEU A 314 1.94 -22.04 -6.44
N HIS A 315 3.23 -21.66 -6.56
CA HIS A 315 3.95 -21.87 -7.80
C HIS A 315 4.19 -23.37 -7.98
N GLY A 316 3.68 -23.90 -9.09
CA GLY A 316 3.99 -25.25 -9.53
C GLY A 316 5.32 -25.28 -10.28
#